data_d3975757ba27dfa900b2283439f989e4
#
_entry.id   d3975757ba27dfa900b2283439f989e4
#
_cell.length_a   1.000
_cell.length_b   1.000
_cell.length_c   1.000
_cell.angle_alpha   90.00
_cell.angle_beta   90.00
_cell.angle_gamma   90.00
#
_symmetry.space_group_name_H-M   'P 1'
#
loop_
_entity.id
_entity.type
_entity.pdbx_description
1 polymer ?
#
loop_
_entity_poly.entity_id
_entity_poly.type
_entity_poly.pdbx_seq_one_letter_code
_entity_poly.pdbx_strand_id
1 'polypeptide(L)'
;MSDAPLIPVIMAGGTGSRLWPLSRELYPKQFLHLTEDNSLLQTTLLRLSSLSCKTPLVISNEQHRFIVAEQLRQINQLHDNIILEPCGRNTAPAIALAAFSALKRNEKKEPLLLVLAADHVINESSAFCEAVKNSIPLAEDGHVVTFGIIPEYAETGYGYIERGLPLEKNKSSGDSLFYHVNKFVEKPNRRLAEEYVSSGNHFWNSGMFLFKASTYLYELKKYRPDIYDACESAMSTSYHDLDFIRLSEESFKGCPAESIDFAVMEKTECCVVYPLNIGWSDVGSWQSLWNISEKTESGDVCKGDVLTYNTKNNYIYSDSTLVAAIGIEDVVVIQTKDAILVSKKSEVQNVKKIVDMLKHQNRTEHITHREVFRPWGKFDAIDQGDRYKVKKIIVKPGEGLSLRMHHHRSEHWIVLSGTAKVTLNNEIKLITANESIYIPLGAVYSLENPGVIPLNLIEVSSGDYLGEDDMVRQKERYRNED
;
A
#
# COMPACT_ATOMS: atom_id res chain seq x y z
N MET A 1 -11.40 2.76 -31.62
CA MET A 1 -11.17 2.62 -30.16
C MET A 1 -10.89 1.17 -29.90
N SER A 2 -9.91 0.86 -29.05
CA SER A 2 -9.60 -0.52 -28.64
C SER A 2 -10.82 -1.18 -28.02
N ASP A 3 -11.04 -2.44 -28.37
CA ASP A 3 -12.15 -3.27 -27.84
C ASP A 3 -11.64 -4.20 -26.72
N ALA A 4 -10.31 -4.20 -26.47
CA ALA A 4 -9.70 -4.98 -25.42
C ALA A 4 -9.98 -4.36 -24.03
N PRO A 5 -10.39 -5.17 -23.03
CA PRO A 5 -10.64 -4.66 -21.69
C PRO A 5 -9.32 -4.27 -21.01
N LEU A 6 -9.19 -2.98 -20.63
CA LEU A 6 -8.06 -2.49 -19.85
C LEU A 6 -8.32 -2.73 -18.36
N ILE A 7 -7.47 -3.53 -17.73
CA ILE A 7 -7.57 -3.90 -16.31
C ILE A 7 -6.36 -3.32 -15.55
N PRO A 8 -6.57 -2.38 -14.63
CA PRO A 8 -5.52 -1.96 -13.71
C PRO A 8 -5.14 -3.10 -12.77
N VAL A 9 -3.85 -3.35 -12.61
CA VAL A 9 -3.27 -4.29 -11.64
C VAL A 9 -2.45 -3.47 -10.65
N ILE A 10 -2.95 -3.36 -9.43
CA ILE A 10 -2.33 -2.54 -8.39
C ILE A 10 -1.55 -3.42 -7.44
N MET A 11 -0.24 -3.24 -7.41
CA MET A 11 0.64 -3.97 -6.50
C MET A 11 0.73 -3.25 -5.17
N ALA A 12 -0.03 -3.69 -4.17
CA ALA A 12 -0.09 -3.13 -2.83
C ALA A 12 0.76 -3.92 -1.82
N GLY A 13 1.90 -4.43 -2.28
CA GLY A 13 2.90 -5.13 -1.47
C GLY A 13 3.98 -4.21 -0.91
N GLY A 14 4.84 -4.77 -0.06
CA GLY A 14 5.98 -4.06 0.53
C GLY A 14 5.71 -3.49 1.92
N THR A 15 6.75 -3.38 2.75
CA THR A 15 6.66 -2.92 4.15
C THR A 15 6.99 -1.45 4.34
N GLY A 16 7.60 -0.78 3.34
CA GLY A 16 7.82 0.67 3.30
C GLY A 16 8.54 1.27 4.50
N SER A 17 9.41 0.55 5.21
CA SER A 17 10.00 0.92 6.51
C SER A 17 10.82 2.23 6.53
N ARG A 18 11.18 2.78 5.37
CA ARG A 18 11.98 4.02 5.27
C ARG A 18 11.21 5.29 5.65
N LEU A 19 9.88 5.24 5.68
CA LEU A 19 9.03 6.35 6.14
C LEU A 19 8.57 6.19 7.59
N TRP A 20 9.26 5.34 8.38
CA TRP A 20 9.03 5.32 9.82
C TRP A 20 9.24 6.73 10.40
N PRO A 21 8.39 7.20 11.34
CA PRO A 21 7.36 6.52 12.09
C PRO A 21 5.95 6.51 11.46
N LEU A 22 5.73 7.11 10.29
CA LEU A 22 4.41 7.00 9.62
C LEU A 22 4.17 5.62 9.03
N SER A 23 5.17 5.01 8.37
CA SER A 23 5.03 3.64 7.89
C SER A 23 5.36 2.64 8.99
N ARG A 24 4.58 1.58 9.05
CA ARG A 24 4.75 0.44 9.97
C ARG A 24 4.62 -0.87 9.18
N GLU A 25 5.02 -1.98 9.76
CA GLU A 25 4.89 -3.28 9.11
C GLU A 25 3.44 -3.60 8.74
N LEU A 26 2.48 -3.36 9.66
CA LEU A 26 1.05 -3.53 9.45
C LEU A 26 0.34 -2.30 8.87
N TYR A 27 1.05 -1.19 8.64
CA TYR A 27 0.54 0.02 8.01
C TYR A 27 1.60 0.61 7.06
N PRO A 28 1.94 -0.11 5.96
CA PRO A 28 3.00 0.32 5.07
C PRO A 28 2.64 1.55 4.23
N LYS A 29 3.63 2.07 3.53
CA LYS A 29 3.63 3.35 2.81
C LYS A 29 2.42 3.56 1.90
N GLN A 30 1.99 2.54 1.16
CA GLN A 30 0.88 2.63 0.20
C GLN A 30 -0.46 3.02 0.83
N PHE A 31 -0.62 2.84 2.13
CA PHE A 31 -1.84 3.19 2.86
C PHE A 31 -1.79 4.56 3.54
N LEU A 32 -0.65 5.25 3.46
CA LEU A 32 -0.44 6.58 4.05
C LEU A 32 -1.06 7.70 3.18
N HIS A 33 -1.54 8.73 3.85
CA HIS A 33 -2.02 9.99 3.28
C HIS A 33 -0.86 11.00 3.28
N LEU A 34 0.00 10.94 2.26
CA LEU A 34 1.26 11.71 2.24
C LEU A 34 1.16 13.06 1.52
N THR A 35 0.39 13.12 0.43
CA THR A 35 0.31 14.30 -0.45
C THR A 35 -1.08 14.91 -0.48
N GLU A 36 -2.12 14.10 -0.33
CA GLU A 36 -3.53 14.48 -0.45
C GLU A 36 -4.36 13.84 0.68
N ASP A 37 -5.69 14.10 0.67
CA ASP A 37 -6.64 13.49 1.60
C ASP A 37 -6.79 11.98 1.39
N ASN A 38 -6.45 11.49 0.20
CA ASN A 38 -6.48 10.07 -0.15
C ASN A 38 -5.13 9.40 0.12
N SER A 39 -5.16 8.09 0.42
CA SER A 39 -3.94 7.29 0.52
C SER A 39 -3.28 7.14 -0.85
N LEU A 40 -2.00 6.73 -0.88
CA LEU A 40 -1.30 6.49 -2.16
C LEU A 40 -2.00 5.41 -2.99
N LEU A 41 -2.53 4.35 -2.37
CA LEU A 41 -3.34 3.32 -3.03
C LEU A 41 -4.59 3.94 -3.68
N GLN A 42 -5.33 4.76 -2.93
CA GLN A 42 -6.53 5.42 -3.42
C GLN A 42 -6.20 6.40 -4.55
N THR A 43 -5.19 7.25 -4.39
CA THR A 43 -4.74 8.20 -5.41
C THR A 43 -4.31 7.48 -6.69
N THR A 44 -3.63 6.32 -6.58
CA THR A 44 -3.24 5.52 -7.75
C THR A 44 -4.45 5.05 -8.56
N LEU A 45 -5.53 4.65 -7.91
CA LEU A 45 -6.77 4.24 -8.58
C LEU A 45 -7.58 5.43 -9.13
N LEU A 46 -7.73 6.50 -8.35
CA LEU A 46 -8.47 7.69 -8.74
C LEU A 46 -7.85 8.41 -9.95
N ARG A 47 -6.52 8.36 -10.08
CA ARG A 47 -5.76 8.86 -11.24
C ARG A 47 -6.24 8.28 -12.56
N LEU A 48 -6.76 7.06 -12.57
CA LEU A 48 -7.20 6.37 -13.77
C LEU A 48 -8.63 6.72 -14.22
N SER A 49 -9.32 7.64 -13.55
CA SER A 49 -10.73 7.99 -13.79
C SER A 49 -11.04 8.45 -15.22
N SER A 50 -10.07 8.99 -15.94
CA SER A 50 -10.21 9.41 -17.35
C SER A 50 -9.98 8.27 -18.36
N LEU A 51 -9.61 7.09 -17.89
CA LEU A 51 -9.45 5.88 -18.70
C LEU A 51 -10.69 4.98 -18.58
N SER A 52 -11.04 4.33 -19.68
CA SER A 52 -12.13 3.33 -19.69
C SER A 52 -11.63 1.99 -19.13
N CYS A 53 -11.31 1.97 -17.84
CA CYS A 53 -10.83 0.76 -17.15
C CYS A 53 -11.98 -0.16 -16.72
N LYS A 54 -11.70 -1.45 -16.67
CA LYS A 54 -12.51 -2.45 -15.94
C LYS A 54 -12.16 -2.43 -14.47
N THR A 55 -12.90 -3.20 -13.67
CA THR A 55 -12.62 -3.39 -12.22
C THR A 55 -11.14 -3.72 -12.01
N PRO A 56 -10.42 -2.93 -11.19
CA PRO A 56 -9.00 -3.17 -10.93
C PRO A 56 -8.78 -4.49 -10.18
N LEU A 57 -7.63 -5.11 -10.35
CA LEU A 57 -7.14 -6.20 -9.51
C LEU A 57 -6.12 -5.63 -8.54
N VAL A 58 -6.28 -5.87 -7.26
CA VAL A 58 -5.34 -5.42 -6.23
C VAL A 58 -4.65 -6.62 -5.60
N ILE A 59 -3.32 -6.65 -5.68
CA ILE A 59 -2.52 -7.72 -5.08
C ILE A 59 -1.99 -7.21 -3.74
N SER A 60 -2.29 -7.93 -2.67
CA SER A 60 -1.86 -7.54 -1.32
C SER A 60 -1.49 -8.76 -0.48
N ASN A 61 -0.72 -8.51 0.58
CA ASN A 61 -0.44 -9.52 1.58
C ASN A 61 -1.66 -9.77 2.47
N GLU A 62 -1.81 -11.01 2.96
CA GLU A 62 -2.86 -11.42 3.89
C GLU A 62 -3.00 -10.49 5.10
N GLN A 63 -1.89 -10.01 5.66
CA GLN A 63 -1.89 -9.14 6.84
C GLN A 63 -2.52 -7.77 6.59
N HIS A 64 -2.53 -7.30 5.34
CA HIS A 64 -3.05 -5.98 4.97
C HIS A 64 -4.48 -6.02 4.41
N ARG A 65 -5.12 -7.19 4.33
CA ARG A 65 -6.42 -7.40 3.68
C ARG A 65 -7.51 -6.40 4.11
N PHE A 66 -7.61 -6.14 5.40
CA PHE A 66 -8.67 -5.27 5.93
C PHE A 66 -8.47 -3.79 5.62
N ILE A 67 -7.22 -3.32 5.65
CA ILE A 67 -6.94 -1.92 5.30
C ILE A 67 -7.11 -1.69 3.81
N VAL A 68 -6.70 -2.64 2.96
CA VAL A 68 -6.93 -2.56 1.51
C VAL A 68 -8.43 -2.54 1.21
N ALA A 69 -9.20 -3.48 1.76
CA ALA A 69 -10.64 -3.53 1.56
C ALA A 69 -11.33 -2.24 2.02
N GLU A 70 -10.94 -1.68 3.17
CA GLU A 70 -11.50 -0.43 3.68
C GLU A 70 -11.19 0.76 2.76
N GLN A 71 -9.94 0.90 2.32
CA GLN A 71 -9.55 2.00 1.43
C GLN A 71 -10.20 1.91 0.05
N LEU A 72 -10.37 0.70 -0.48
CA LEU A 72 -11.12 0.48 -1.73
C LEU A 72 -12.62 0.79 -1.55
N ARG A 73 -13.22 0.42 -0.42
CA ARG A 73 -14.63 0.71 -0.12
C ARG A 73 -14.88 2.22 -0.07
N GLN A 74 -14.00 2.99 0.54
CA GLN A 74 -14.10 4.44 0.65
C GLN A 74 -14.18 5.15 -0.71
N ILE A 75 -13.56 4.59 -1.75
CA ILE A 75 -13.59 5.13 -3.12
C ILE A 75 -14.48 4.31 -4.08
N ASN A 76 -15.35 3.43 -3.55
CA ASN A 76 -16.26 2.58 -4.33
C ASN A 76 -15.55 1.68 -5.37
N GLN A 77 -14.38 1.13 -5.04
CA GLN A 77 -13.58 0.25 -5.89
C GLN A 77 -13.43 -1.19 -5.34
N LEU A 78 -14.20 -1.54 -4.32
CA LEU A 78 -14.22 -2.89 -3.73
C LEU A 78 -15.27 -3.76 -4.43
N HIS A 79 -14.84 -4.82 -5.14
CA HIS A 79 -15.68 -5.66 -6.00
C HIS A 79 -15.14 -7.10 -6.17
N ASP A 80 -14.90 -7.82 -5.09
CA ASP A 80 -14.26 -9.16 -5.12
C ASP A 80 -12.95 -9.20 -5.92
N ASN A 81 -12.14 -8.17 -5.76
CA ASN A 81 -11.02 -7.86 -6.64
C ASN A 81 -9.67 -7.82 -5.94
N ILE A 82 -9.60 -8.28 -4.69
CA ILE A 82 -8.35 -8.34 -3.92
C ILE A 82 -7.80 -9.76 -3.94
N ILE A 83 -6.62 -9.96 -4.53
CA ILE A 83 -5.89 -11.21 -4.49
C ILE A 83 -4.94 -11.17 -3.30
N LEU A 84 -5.07 -12.13 -2.39
CA LEU A 84 -4.24 -12.20 -1.18
C LEU A 84 -3.09 -13.19 -1.36
N GLU A 85 -1.87 -12.66 -1.30
CA GLU A 85 -0.67 -13.47 -1.21
C GLU A 85 -0.47 -13.95 0.23
N PRO A 86 -0.36 -15.26 0.49
CA PRO A 86 -0.08 -15.77 1.83
C PRO A 86 1.34 -15.40 2.29
N CYS A 87 2.26 -15.17 1.36
CA CYS A 87 3.60 -14.64 1.61
C CYS A 87 4.07 -13.84 0.40
N GLY A 88 4.82 -12.76 0.63
CA GLY A 88 5.36 -11.93 -0.45
C GLY A 88 6.39 -12.67 -1.30
N ARG A 89 6.21 -12.66 -2.63
CA ARG A 89 7.10 -13.30 -3.61
C ARG A 89 7.63 -12.33 -4.67
N ASN A 90 7.64 -11.03 -4.36
CA ASN A 90 8.06 -9.97 -5.28
C ASN A 90 7.08 -9.81 -6.46
N THR A 91 7.43 -9.02 -7.48
CA THR A 91 6.47 -8.51 -8.47
C THR A 91 6.14 -9.51 -9.58
N ALA A 92 7.05 -10.40 -10.00
CA ALA A 92 6.75 -11.34 -11.08
C ALA A 92 5.61 -12.32 -10.72
N PRO A 93 5.61 -13.01 -9.57
CA PRO A 93 4.49 -13.83 -9.18
C PRO A 93 3.18 -13.05 -8.99
N ALA A 94 3.24 -11.87 -8.36
CA ALA A 94 2.07 -11.02 -8.15
C ALA A 94 1.35 -10.68 -9.47
N ILE A 95 2.11 -10.29 -10.49
CA ILE A 95 1.58 -9.98 -11.83
C ILE A 95 1.04 -11.24 -12.52
N ALA A 96 1.70 -12.40 -12.35
CA ALA A 96 1.22 -13.66 -12.90
C ALA A 96 -0.15 -14.07 -12.33
N LEU A 97 -0.33 -13.93 -11.01
CA LEU A 97 -1.62 -14.17 -10.35
C LEU A 97 -2.72 -13.26 -10.92
N ALA A 98 -2.40 -11.97 -11.12
CA ALA A 98 -3.33 -11.02 -11.75
C ALA A 98 -3.66 -11.41 -13.19
N ALA A 99 -2.65 -11.84 -13.97
CA ALA A 99 -2.84 -12.26 -15.36
C ALA A 99 -3.76 -13.50 -15.49
N PHE A 100 -3.53 -14.52 -14.68
CA PHE A 100 -4.41 -15.70 -14.62
C PHE A 100 -5.85 -15.33 -14.20
N SER A 101 -5.99 -14.48 -13.18
CA SER A 101 -7.30 -14.00 -12.73
C SER A 101 -8.02 -13.21 -13.82
N ALA A 102 -7.31 -12.32 -14.52
CA ALA A 102 -7.85 -11.51 -15.60
C ALA A 102 -8.34 -12.35 -16.78
N LEU A 103 -7.57 -13.36 -17.19
CA LEU A 103 -7.97 -14.30 -18.26
C LEU A 103 -9.20 -15.10 -17.87
N LYS A 104 -9.27 -15.61 -16.64
CA LYS A 104 -10.44 -16.36 -16.14
C LYS A 104 -11.72 -15.51 -16.12
N ARG A 105 -11.62 -14.21 -15.84
CA ARG A 105 -12.77 -13.28 -15.80
C ARG A 105 -13.21 -12.79 -17.19
N ASN A 106 -12.35 -12.84 -18.20
CA ASN A 106 -12.56 -12.24 -19.52
C ASN A 106 -12.39 -13.26 -20.65
N GLU A 107 -13.10 -14.38 -20.58
CA GLU A 107 -12.98 -15.48 -21.55
C GLU A 107 -13.25 -15.10 -23.02
N LYS A 108 -13.97 -13.99 -23.28
CA LYS A 108 -14.37 -13.58 -24.64
C LYS A 108 -13.38 -12.62 -25.31
N LYS A 109 -12.56 -11.90 -24.57
CA LYS A 109 -11.62 -10.88 -25.09
C LYS A 109 -10.35 -10.87 -24.27
N GLU A 110 -9.22 -10.83 -24.94
CA GLU A 110 -7.89 -10.74 -24.34
C GLU A 110 -7.75 -9.46 -23.53
N PRO A 111 -7.51 -9.52 -22.21
CA PRO A 111 -7.34 -8.34 -21.38
C PRO A 111 -5.94 -7.73 -21.50
N LEU A 112 -5.88 -6.39 -21.51
CA LEU A 112 -4.68 -5.61 -21.30
C LEU A 112 -4.52 -5.34 -19.82
N LEU A 113 -3.34 -5.61 -19.27
CA LEU A 113 -2.99 -5.33 -17.88
C LEU A 113 -2.18 -4.04 -17.80
N LEU A 114 -2.70 -3.06 -17.06
CA LEU A 114 -1.95 -1.85 -16.67
C LEU A 114 -1.42 -2.06 -15.25
N VAL A 115 -0.16 -2.45 -15.13
CA VAL A 115 0.50 -2.77 -13.87
C VAL A 115 1.06 -1.52 -13.24
N LEU A 116 0.65 -1.22 -12.00
CA LEU A 116 1.02 -0.03 -11.24
C LEU A 116 1.42 -0.39 -9.81
N ALA A 117 2.45 0.25 -9.28
CA ALA A 117 2.71 0.23 -7.84
C ALA A 117 1.71 1.13 -7.09
N ALA A 118 1.23 0.67 -5.95
CA ALA A 118 0.25 1.40 -5.12
C ALA A 118 0.84 2.61 -4.38
N ASP A 119 2.16 2.82 -4.45
CA ASP A 119 2.92 3.69 -3.56
C ASP A 119 3.72 4.78 -4.28
N HIS A 120 3.45 4.99 -5.59
CA HIS A 120 4.08 6.03 -6.38
C HIS A 120 3.22 7.29 -6.49
N VAL A 121 3.88 8.45 -6.46
CA VAL A 121 3.28 9.75 -6.73
C VAL A 121 3.52 10.13 -8.19
N ILE A 122 2.48 10.66 -8.84
CA ILE A 122 2.52 11.22 -10.20
C ILE A 122 1.74 12.55 -10.15
N ASN A 123 2.41 13.65 -10.43
CA ASN A 123 1.79 14.98 -10.39
C ASN A 123 0.89 15.22 -11.62
N GLU A 124 1.35 14.82 -12.82
CA GLU A 124 0.68 15.05 -14.09
C GLU A 124 -0.19 13.85 -14.51
N SER A 125 -1.29 13.60 -13.78
CA SER A 125 -2.17 12.45 -14.01
C SER A 125 -2.77 12.41 -15.43
N SER A 126 -3.08 13.57 -16.03
CA SER A 126 -3.62 13.67 -17.40
C SER A 126 -2.61 13.21 -18.44
N ALA A 127 -1.36 13.65 -18.32
CA ALA A 127 -0.27 13.24 -19.22
C ALA A 127 0.02 11.74 -19.10
N PHE A 128 -0.04 11.19 -17.88
CA PHE A 128 0.07 9.75 -17.67
C PHE A 128 -1.05 8.98 -18.38
N CYS A 129 -2.31 9.40 -18.21
CA CYS A 129 -3.45 8.75 -18.86
C CYS A 129 -3.37 8.82 -20.40
N GLU A 130 -2.87 9.92 -20.95
CA GLU A 130 -2.62 10.04 -22.39
C GLU A 130 -1.54 9.06 -22.87
N ALA A 131 -0.43 8.94 -22.14
CA ALA A 131 0.62 7.98 -22.42
C ALA A 131 0.09 6.52 -22.40
N VAL A 132 -0.76 6.18 -21.45
CA VAL A 132 -1.42 4.88 -21.42
C VAL A 132 -2.28 4.66 -22.67
N LYS A 133 -3.11 5.65 -23.07
CA LYS A 133 -3.95 5.54 -24.28
C LYS A 133 -3.10 5.35 -25.54
N ASN A 134 -2.00 6.08 -25.68
CA ASN A 134 -1.06 5.97 -26.81
C ASN A 134 -0.36 4.60 -26.83
N SER A 135 -0.21 3.94 -25.70
CA SER A 135 0.48 2.64 -25.56
C SER A 135 -0.42 1.44 -25.84
N ILE A 136 -1.75 1.58 -25.77
CA ILE A 136 -2.71 0.50 -25.97
C ILE A 136 -2.48 -0.24 -27.30
N PRO A 137 -2.33 0.42 -28.47
CA PRO A 137 -2.14 -0.28 -29.74
C PRO A 137 -0.90 -1.18 -29.76
N LEU A 138 0.19 -0.75 -29.15
CA LEU A 138 1.43 -1.56 -29.06
C LEU A 138 1.26 -2.77 -28.16
N ALA A 139 0.59 -2.59 -27.02
CA ALA A 139 0.27 -3.71 -26.15
C ALA A 139 -0.66 -4.73 -26.86
N GLU A 140 -1.65 -4.27 -27.66
CA GLU A 140 -2.50 -5.12 -28.51
C GLU A 140 -1.71 -5.85 -29.59
N ASP A 141 -0.64 -5.29 -30.10
CA ASP A 141 0.27 -5.93 -31.05
C ASP A 141 1.24 -6.93 -30.40
N GLY A 142 1.16 -7.11 -29.07
CA GLY A 142 1.95 -8.10 -28.32
C GLY A 142 3.26 -7.55 -27.74
N HIS A 143 3.48 -6.24 -27.76
CA HIS A 143 4.61 -5.65 -27.04
C HIS A 143 4.36 -5.55 -25.54
N VAL A 144 5.44 -5.60 -24.76
CA VAL A 144 5.47 -5.20 -23.36
C VAL A 144 5.90 -3.74 -23.30
N VAL A 145 4.97 -2.85 -22.99
CA VAL A 145 5.27 -1.42 -22.87
C VAL A 145 5.65 -1.10 -21.42
N THR A 146 6.82 -0.47 -21.23
CA THR A 146 7.23 0.13 -19.96
C THR A 146 7.26 1.65 -20.05
N PHE A 147 6.96 2.33 -18.94
CA PHE A 147 6.97 3.79 -18.84
C PHE A 147 8.28 4.24 -18.20
N GLY A 148 9.18 4.80 -19.01
CA GLY A 148 10.49 5.28 -18.57
C GLY A 148 10.44 6.74 -18.15
N ILE A 149 10.85 7.07 -16.94
CA ILE A 149 10.85 8.46 -16.45
C ILE A 149 12.13 9.16 -16.87
N ILE A 150 12.01 10.36 -17.44
CA ILE A 150 13.17 11.19 -17.81
C ILE A 150 13.88 11.59 -16.52
N PRO A 151 15.17 11.22 -16.33
CA PRO A 151 15.87 11.48 -15.09
C PRO A 151 16.27 12.95 -14.97
N GLU A 152 15.96 13.57 -13.84
CA GLU A 152 16.34 14.94 -13.52
C GLU A 152 17.67 15.02 -12.74
N TYR A 153 18.08 13.93 -12.11
CA TYR A 153 19.30 13.81 -11.31
C TYR A 153 19.80 12.36 -11.28
N ALA A 154 21.04 12.18 -10.81
CA ALA A 154 21.63 10.85 -10.70
C ALA A 154 21.13 10.15 -9.42
N GLU A 155 20.14 9.25 -9.54
CA GLU A 155 19.61 8.45 -8.45
C GLU A 155 20.18 7.02 -8.47
N THR A 156 20.77 6.59 -7.37
CA THR A 156 21.39 5.25 -7.26
C THR A 156 20.41 4.20 -6.71
N GLY A 157 19.29 4.64 -6.20
CA GLY A 157 18.22 3.78 -5.67
C GLY A 157 17.27 3.22 -6.72
N TYR A 158 17.33 3.74 -7.96
CA TYR A 158 16.45 3.36 -9.08
C TYR A 158 17.13 2.45 -10.09
N GLY A 159 16.31 1.68 -10.80
CA GLY A 159 16.72 1.03 -12.04
C GLY A 159 16.74 2.03 -13.20
N TYR A 160 17.54 1.77 -14.21
CA TYR A 160 17.65 2.56 -15.45
C TYR A 160 17.36 1.69 -16.66
N ILE A 161 16.67 2.28 -17.65
CA ILE A 161 16.34 1.68 -18.93
C ILE A 161 17.14 2.40 -20.00
N GLU A 162 18.04 1.69 -20.69
CA GLU A 162 18.75 2.21 -21.87
C GLU A 162 17.84 2.11 -23.08
N ARG A 163 17.56 3.26 -23.73
CA ARG A 163 16.78 3.27 -24.95
C ARG A 163 17.59 2.76 -26.15
N GLY A 164 16.93 1.97 -26.98
CA GLY A 164 17.44 1.53 -28.27
C GLY A 164 16.97 2.42 -29.44
N LEU A 165 16.78 1.79 -30.58
CA LEU A 165 16.28 2.46 -31.78
C LEU A 165 14.82 2.89 -31.60
N PRO A 166 14.40 4.01 -32.20
CA PRO A 166 13.01 4.41 -32.23
C PRO A 166 12.16 3.34 -32.93
N LEU A 167 10.97 3.07 -32.36
CA LEU A 167 10.02 2.16 -33.00
C LEU A 167 9.39 2.90 -34.19
N GLU A 168 9.65 2.44 -35.42
CA GLU A 168 9.10 3.03 -36.63
C GLU A 168 7.58 2.85 -36.65
N LYS A 169 6.81 3.91 -36.37
CA LYS A 169 5.38 4.00 -36.70
C LYS A 169 5.18 5.11 -37.76
N ASN A 170 4.58 4.70 -38.86
CA ASN A 170 3.99 5.51 -39.93
C ASN A 170 4.41 6.97 -40.04
N LYS A 171 5.05 7.30 -41.15
CA LYS A 171 5.65 8.54 -41.65
C LYS A 171 4.79 9.82 -41.70
N SER A 172 3.77 9.98 -40.81
CA SER A 172 2.85 11.13 -40.91
C SER A 172 2.91 12.13 -39.74
N SER A 173 3.62 11.87 -38.69
CA SER A 173 3.86 12.90 -37.66
C SER A 173 5.19 12.63 -36.95
N GLY A 174 6.09 13.60 -37.00
CA GLY A 174 7.42 13.66 -36.40
C GLY A 174 7.72 12.73 -35.22
N ASP A 175 8.81 12.73 -34.65
CA ASP A 175 9.41 11.95 -33.57
C ASP A 175 8.65 10.71 -33.05
N SER A 176 9.29 9.56 -33.06
CA SER A 176 8.75 8.31 -32.47
C SER A 176 8.58 8.51 -30.97
N LEU A 177 7.37 8.25 -30.46
CA LEU A 177 7.06 8.29 -29.02
C LEU A 177 7.60 7.07 -28.28
N PHE A 178 8.04 6.01 -28.98
CA PHE A 178 8.45 4.73 -28.41
C PHE A 178 9.82 4.34 -28.90
N TYR A 179 10.56 3.65 -28.03
CA TYR A 179 11.89 3.11 -28.37
C TYR A 179 11.97 1.65 -27.95
N HIS A 180 12.72 0.84 -28.68
CA HIS A 180 13.13 -0.46 -28.19
C HIS A 180 13.95 -0.30 -26.92
N VAL A 181 13.90 -1.31 -26.05
CA VAL A 181 14.75 -1.35 -24.85
C VAL A 181 16.01 -2.13 -25.16
N ASN A 182 17.17 -1.50 -24.99
CA ASN A 182 18.45 -2.18 -25.16
C ASN A 182 18.84 -2.93 -23.89
N LYS A 183 18.67 -2.31 -22.74
CA LYS A 183 19.12 -2.89 -21.48
C LYS A 183 18.40 -2.29 -20.28
N PHE A 184 18.16 -3.13 -19.27
CA PHE A 184 17.83 -2.71 -17.92
C PHE A 184 19.09 -2.74 -17.05
N VAL A 185 19.27 -1.76 -16.16
CA VAL A 185 20.36 -1.70 -15.20
C VAL A 185 19.80 -1.36 -13.83
N GLU A 186 19.84 -2.29 -12.91
CA GLU A 186 19.30 -2.09 -11.57
C GLU A 186 20.35 -1.47 -10.64
N LYS A 187 19.98 -0.36 -10.01
CA LYS A 187 20.74 0.35 -8.96
C LYS A 187 22.23 0.56 -9.27
N PRO A 188 22.57 1.38 -10.30
CA PRO A 188 23.96 1.65 -10.67
C PRO A 188 24.68 2.41 -9.54
N ASN A 189 26.02 2.36 -9.55
CA ASN A 189 26.81 3.22 -8.69
C ASN A 189 26.70 4.69 -9.12
N ARG A 190 27.11 5.63 -8.26
CA ARG A 190 26.98 7.08 -8.46
C ARG A 190 27.55 7.56 -9.79
N ARG A 191 28.75 7.09 -10.15
CA ARG A 191 29.42 7.48 -11.39
C ARG A 191 28.61 7.06 -12.62
N LEU A 192 28.14 5.82 -12.66
CA LEU A 192 27.31 5.32 -13.75
C LEU A 192 25.96 6.05 -13.83
N ALA A 193 25.32 6.36 -12.70
CA ALA A 193 24.10 7.14 -12.68
C ALA A 193 24.30 8.54 -13.28
N GLU A 194 25.41 9.21 -12.98
CA GLU A 194 25.78 10.50 -13.55
C GLU A 194 26.05 10.42 -15.06
N GLU A 195 26.73 9.36 -15.52
CA GLU A 195 26.96 9.08 -16.94
C GLU A 195 25.62 8.85 -17.67
N TYR A 196 24.67 8.11 -17.06
CA TYR A 196 23.36 7.83 -17.65
C TYR A 196 22.51 9.09 -17.81
N VAL A 197 22.45 9.94 -16.81
CA VAL A 197 21.74 11.23 -16.88
C VAL A 197 22.37 12.12 -17.96
N SER A 198 23.71 12.23 -18.01
CA SER A 198 24.41 13.07 -18.95
C SER A 198 24.26 12.61 -20.41
N SER A 199 24.12 11.30 -20.65
CA SER A 199 23.97 10.72 -22.00
C SER A 199 22.61 11.05 -22.63
N GLY A 200 21.57 11.32 -21.84
CA GLY A 200 20.20 11.52 -22.32
C GLY A 200 19.57 10.29 -22.99
N ASN A 201 20.22 9.12 -22.87
CA ASN A 201 19.75 7.86 -23.47
C ASN A 201 19.19 6.88 -22.45
N HIS A 202 19.07 7.27 -21.19
CA HIS A 202 18.58 6.41 -20.12
C HIS A 202 17.38 7.05 -19.43
N PHE A 203 16.43 6.21 -19.05
CA PHE A 203 15.24 6.59 -18.27
C PHE A 203 15.24 5.84 -16.97
N TRP A 204 14.68 6.41 -15.90
CA TRP A 204 14.41 5.63 -14.69
C TRP A 204 13.34 4.58 -14.98
N ASN A 205 13.53 3.38 -14.47
CA ASN A 205 12.53 2.34 -14.48
C ASN A 205 11.44 2.67 -13.44
N SER A 206 10.26 3.01 -13.92
CA SER A 206 9.12 3.32 -13.05
C SER A 206 8.46 2.09 -12.44
N GLY A 207 8.74 0.88 -12.95
CA GLY A 207 8.01 -0.33 -12.59
C GLY A 207 6.55 -0.33 -13.03
N MET A 208 6.16 0.53 -13.96
CA MET A 208 4.83 0.58 -14.57
C MET A 208 4.87 -0.06 -15.95
N PHE A 209 3.89 -0.94 -16.21
CA PHE A 209 3.85 -1.72 -17.46
C PHE A 209 2.45 -1.79 -18.04
N LEU A 210 2.39 -1.95 -19.37
CA LEU A 210 1.15 -2.25 -20.10
C LEU A 210 1.40 -3.38 -21.11
N PHE A 211 0.63 -4.46 -21.04
CA PHE A 211 0.76 -5.62 -21.91
C PHE A 211 -0.50 -6.49 -21.91
N LYS A 212 -0.63 -7.41 -22.88
CA LYS A 212 -1.63 -8.49 -22.80
C LYS A 212 -1.29 -9.46 -21.68
N ALA A 213 -2.32 -9.96 -21.01
CA ALA A 213 -2.14 -10.99 -19.97
C ALA A 213 -1.42 -12.24 -20.54
N SER A 214 -1.80 -12.69 -21.73
CA SER A 214 -1.15 -13.85 -22.38
C SER A 214 0.31 -13.57 -22.77
N THR A 215 0.64 -12.37 -23.26
CA THR A 215 2.02 -11.99 -23.59
C THR A 215 2.92 -12.11 -22.37
N TYR A 216 2.49 -11.56 -21.23
CA TYR A 216 3.26 -11.66 -20.00
C TYR A 216 3.44 -13.10 -19.54
N LEU A 217 2.37 -13.90 -19.53
CA LEU A 217 2.44 -15.30 -19.12
C LEU A 217 3.30 -16.15 -20.06
N TYR A 218 3.28 -15.85 -21.36
CA TYR A 218 4.15 -16.52 -22.34
C TYR A 218 5.63 -16.23 -22.07
N GLU A 219 6.00 -14.96 -21.89
CA GLU A 219 7.37 -14.57 -21.59
C GLU A 219 7.83 -15.10 -20.23
N LEU A 220 6.96 -15.05 -19.20
CA LEU A 220 7.25 -15.64 -17.90
C LEU A 220 7.50 -17.15 -17.99
N LYS A 221 6.65 -17.87 -18.70
CA LYS A 221 6.81 -19.33 -18.92
C LYS A 221 8.10 -19.67 -19.65
N LYS A 222 8.50 -18.84 -20.62
CA LYS A 222 9.74 -18.99 -21.39
C LYS A 222 10.98 -18.84 -20.52
N TYR A 223 11.01 -17.84 -19.62
CA TYR A 223 12.21 -17.50 -18.86
C TYR A 223 12.21 -18.01 -17.42
N ARG A 224 11.03 -18.20 -16.83
CA ARG A 224 10.82 -18.65 -15.44
C ARG A 224 9.62 -19.58 -15.33
N PRO A 225 9.71 -20.80 -15.96
CA PRO A 225 8.62 -21.78 -15.90
C PRO A 225 8.28 -22.18 -14.46
N ASP A 226 9.26 -22.18 -13.55
CA ASP A 226 9.06 -22.47 -12.13
C ASP A 226 8.10 -21.48 -11.44
N ILE A 227 8.20 -20.16 -11.75
CA ILE A 227 7.26 -19.15 -11.24
C ILE A 227 5.89 -19.31 -11.91
N TYR A 228 5.87 -19.52 -13.24
CA TYR A 228 4.64 -19.72 -14.00
C TYR A 228 3.82 -20.89 -13.42
N ASP A 229 4.42 -22.07 -13.30
CA ASP A 229 3.75 -23.30 -12.84
C ASP A 229 3.24 -23.16 -11.39
N ALA A 230 4.02 -22.53 -10.51
CA ALA A 230 3.61 -22.26 -9.12
C ALA A 230 2.39 -21.32 -9.05
N CYS A 231 2.38 -20.23 -9.85
CA CYS A 231 1.26 -19.30 -9.91
C CYS A 231 0.01 -19.91 -10.56
N GLU A 232 0.16 -20.69 -11.63
CA GLU A 232 -0.92 -21.43 -12.27
C GLU A 232 -1.58 -22.38 -11.28
N SER A 233 -0.79 -23.18 -10.58
CA SER A 233 -1.26 -24.10 -9.54
C SER A 233 -1.99 -23.36 -8.41
N ALA A 234 -1.43 -22.27 -7.90
CA ALA A 234 -2.03 -21.48 -6.83
C ALA A 234 -3.37 -20.87 -7.26
N MET A 235 -3.49 -20.38 -8.51
CA MET A 235 -4.73 -19.80 -9.03
C MET A 235 -5.79 -20.85 -9.37
N SER A 236 -5.38 -22.07 -9.78
CA SER A 236 -6.34 -23.16 -10.06
C SER A 236 -7.05 -23.64 -8.79
N THR A 237 -6.39 -23.55 -7.64
CA THR A 237 -6.92 -23.94 -6.31
C THR A 237 -7.45 -22.75 -5.51
N SER A 238 -7.47 -21.54 -6.10
CA SER A 238 -7.97 -20.33 -5.43
C SER A 238 -9.48 -20.41 -5.16
N TYR A 239 -9.91 -19.78 -4.08
CA TYR A 239 -11.33 -19.67 -3.72
C TYR A 239 -11.69 -18.23 -3.31
N HIS A 240 -12.99 -17.91 -3.47
CA HIS A 240 -13.53 -16.61 -3.04
C HIS A 240 -13.93 -16.66 -1.56
N ASP A 241 -13.52 -15.65 -0.82
CA ASP A 241 -13.88 -15.42 0.58
C ASP A 241 -14.27 -13.95 0.75
N LEU A 242 -15.57 -13.64 0.69
CA LEU A 242 -16.10 -12.29 0.65
C LEU A 242 -15.44 -11.45 -0.48
N ASP A 243 -14.78 -10.36 -0.12
CA ASP A 243 -14.10 -9.43 -1.03
C ASP A 243 -12.73 -9.95 -1.54
N PHE A 244 -12.33 -11.16 -1.13
CA PHE A 244 -10.98 -11.67 -1.33
C PHE A 244 -10.93 -12.90 -2.22
N ILE A 245 -9.87 -12.99 -3.03
CA ILE A 245 -9.44 -14.19 -3.74
C ILE A 245 -8.27 -14.76 -2.96
N ARG A 246 -8.49 -15.89 -2.30
CA ARG A 246 -7.47 -16.57 -1.49
C ARG A 246 -6.75 -17.62 -2.28
N LEU A 247 -5.44 -17.62 -2.17
CA LEU A 247 -4.57 -18.64 -2.75
C LEU A 247 -4.35 -19.79 -1.76
N SER A 248 -4.07 -20.99 -2.27
CA SER A 248 -3.54 -22.06 -1.44
C SER A 248 -2.13 -21.73 -0.96
N GLU A 249 -1.94 -21.65 0.37
CA GLU A 249 -0.62 -21.40 0.97
C GLU A 249 0.39 -22.47 0.57
N GLU A 250 -0.02 -23.73 0.53
CA GLU A 250 0.84 -24.86 0.18
C GLU A 250 1.36 -24.74 -1.25
N SER A 251 0.49 -24.38 -2.22
CA SER A 251 0.87 -24.23 -3.62
C SER A 251 1.77 -23.00 -3.86
N PHE A 252 1.55 -21.89 -3.13
CA PHE A 252 2.27 -20.65 -3.37
C PHE A 252 3.58 -20.53 -2.56
N LYS A 253 3.70 -21.23 -1.43
CA LYS A 253 4.88 -21.15 -0.54
C LYS A 253 6.18 -21.59 -1.23
N GLY A 254 6.10 -22.50 -2.19
CA GLY A 254 7.23 -22.94 -3.00
C GLY A 254 7.62 -22.01 -4.15
N CYS A 255 6.81 -20.99 -4.45
CA CYS A 255 7.06 -20.06 -5.56
C CYS A 255 8.33 -19.24 -5.30
N PRO A 256 9.30 -19.17 -6.25
CA PRO A 256 10.47 -18.31 -6.12
C PRO A 256 10.10 -16.84 -6.03
N ALA A 257 10.87 -16.07 -5.25
CA ALA A 257 10.67 -14.63 -5.11
C ALA A 257 11.57 -13.86 -6.07
N GLU A 258 10.99 -13.27 -7.12
CA GLU A 258 11.75 -12.49 -8.12
C GLU A 258 10.92 -11.32 -8.65
N SER A 259 11.61 -10.21 -8.99
CA SER A 259 10.94 -9.07 -9.65
C SER A 259 10.66 -9.36 -11.12
N ILE A 260 9.65 -8.71 -11.69
CA ILE A 260 9.37 -8.77 -13.12
C ILE A 260 10.57 -8.32 -13.95
N ASP A 261 11.38 -7.38 -13.43
CA ASP A 261 12.55 -6.85 -14.10
C ASP A 261 13.55 -7.98 -14.39
N PHE A 262 13.95 -8.74 -13.38
CA PHE A 262 14.89 -9.88 -13.52
C PHE A 262 14.25 -11.11 -14.16
N ALA A 263 12.98 -11.36 -13.86
CA ALA A 263 12.30 -12.55 -14.38
C ALA A 263 12.07 -12.47 -15.89
N VAL A 264 11.66 -11.30 -16.39
CA VAL A 264 11.19 -11.12 -17.77
C VAL A 264 11.86 -9.92 -18.46
N MET A 265 11.85 -8.69 -17.88
CA MET A 265 12.19 -7.46 -18.61
C MET A 265 13.63 -7.40 -19.10
N GLU A 266 14.57 -7.94 -18.35
CA GLU A 266 15.99 -8.00 -18.76
C GLU A 266 16.25 -9.02 -19.89
N LYS A 267 15.29 -9.89 -20.20
CA LYS A 267 15.48 -11.04 -21.11
C LYS A 267 14.59 -10.99 -22.35
N THR A 268 13.47 -10.26 -22.27
CA THR A 268 12.48 -10.21 -23.35
C THR A 268 12.93 -9.29 -24.46
N GLU A 269 12.69 -9.69 -25.72
CA GLU A 269 12.96 -8.90 -26.92
C GLU A 269 11.76 -8.05 -27.36
N CYS A 270 10.58 -8.25 -26.76
CA CYS A 270 9.35 -7.52 -27.13
C CYS A 270 9.10 -6.27 -26.28
N CYS A 271 10.07 -5.84 -25.44
CA CYS A 271 9.93 -4.67 -24.59
C CYS A 271 10.16 -3.37 -25.35
N VAL A 272 9.26 -2.41 -25.16
CA VAL A 272 9.37 -1.04 -25.67
C VAL A 272 9.17 -0.04 -24.52
N VAL A 273 9.90 1.10 -24.57
CA VAL A 273 9.81 2.15 -23.56
C VAL A 273 9.11 3.40 -24.11
N TYR A 274 8.18 3.93 -23.31
CA TYR A 274 7.57 5.25 -23.51
C TYR A 274 8.20 6.25 -22.54
N PRO A 275 8.95 7.26 -22.99
CA PRO A 275 9.55 8.27 -22.13
C PRO A 275 8.50 9.21 -21.55
N LEU A 276 8.55 9.48 -20.24
CA LEU A 276 7.61 10.34 -19.54
C LEU A 276 8.33 11.38 -18.66
N ASN A 277 7.76 12.58 -18.66
CA ASN A 277 8.04 13.61 -17.66
C ASN A 277 6.70 14.01 -17.02
N ILE A 278 6.40 13.45 -15.86
CA ILE A 278 5.08 13.52 -15.20
C ILE A 278 5.17 13.84 -13.71
N GLY A 279 6.34 14.32 -13.25
CA GLY A 279 6.57 14.55 -11.82
C GLY A 279 6.42 13.25 -11.01
N TRP A 280 7.02 12.16 -11.48
CA TRP A 280 6.98 10.87 -10.84
C TRP A 280 7.99 10.77 -9.69
N SER A 281 7.57 10.12 -8.60
CA SER A 281 8.44 9.75 -7.48
C SER A 281 7.98 8.43 -6.88
N ASP A 282 8.94 7.57 -6.51
CA ASP A 282 8.67 6.36 -5.72
C ASP A 282 8.42 6.66 -4.23
N VAL A 283 8.60 7.92 -3.79
CA VAL A 283 8.50 8.35 -2.37
C VAL A 283 9.26 7.40 -1.45
N GLY A 284 10.47 7.03 -1.84
CA GLY A 284 11.29 6.04 -1.14
C GLY A 284 11.93 6.56 0.16
N SER A 285 11.82 7.86 0.45
CA SER A 285 12.43 8.49 1.62
C SER A 285 11.75 9.81 1.98
N TRP A 286 12.01 10.32 3.19
CA TRP A 286 11.59 11.66 3.62
C TRP A 286 12.17 12.77 2.74
N GLN A 287 13.38 12.59 2.19
CA GLN A 287 13.98 13.51 1.24
C GLN A 287 13.18 13.56 -0.07
N SER A 288 12.79 12.40 -0.60
CA SER A 288 11.96 12.32 -1.81
C SER A 288 10.61 13.02 -1.59
N LEU A 289 10.02 12.85 -0.40
CA LEU A 289 8.76 13.51 -0.05
C LEU A 289 8.92 15.03 0.07
N TRP A 290 10.03 15.52 0.67
CA TRP A 290 10.33 16.96 0.69
C TRP A 290 10.51 17.51 -0.73
N ASN A 291 11.17 16.78 -1.63
CA ASN A 291 11.41 17.24 -3.00
C ASN A 291 10.10 17.54 -3.76
N ILE A 292 9.08 16.67 -3.62
CA ILE A 292 7.80 16.77 -4.34
C ILE A 292 6.74 17.62 -3.64
N SER A 293 6.95 17.98 -2.36
CA SER A 293 5.98 18.78 -1.57
C SER A 293 6.10 20.26 -1.87
N GLU A 294 5.01 20.99 -1.74
CA GLU A 294 5.00 22.45 -1.76
C GLU A 294 5.80 23.01 -0.58
N LYS A 295 6.57 24.05 -0.84
CA LYS A 295 7.49 24.66 0.13
C LYS A 295 7.07 26.09 0.47
N THR A 296 7.29 26.49 1.71
CA THR A 296 7.21 27.88 2.12
C THR A 296 8.35 28.71 1.50
N GLU A 297 8.34 30.03 1.67
CA GLU A 297 9.43 30.91 1.23
C GLU A 297 10.79 30.54 1.86
N SER A 298 10.79 29.97 3.07
CA SER A 298 11.99 29.47 3.73
C SER A 298 12.45 28.09 3.24
N GLY A 299 11.73 27.47 2.32
CA GLY A 299 12.00 26.11 1.83
C GLY A 299 11.49 25.01 2.78
N ASP A 300 10.75 25.36 3.82
CA ASP A 300 10.17 24.39 4.74
C ASP A 300 8.89 23.74 4.13
N VAL A 301 8.67 22.49 4.48
CA VAL A 301 7.40 21.77 4.29
C VAL A 301 6.80 21.53 5.66
N CYS A 302 5.63 22.14 5.92
CA CYS A 302 4.93 22.01 7.20
C CYS A 302 3.57 21.32 6.94
N LYS A 303 3.32 20.21 7.65
CA LYS A 303 2.06 19.47 7.57
C LYS A 303 1.48 19.21 8.97
N GLY A 304 0.19 19.45 9.14
CA GLY A 304 -0.48 19.36 10.44
C GLY A 304 -0.32 20.62 11.28
N ASP A 305 -0.39 20.48 12.60
CA ASP A 305 -0.28 21.60 13.55
C ASP A 305 1.20 21.95 13.83
N VAL A 306 1.75 22.88 13.03
CA VAL A 306 3.18 23.23 13.03
C VAL A 306 3.36 24.75 13.13
N LEU A 307 4.20 25.18 14.06
CA LEU A 307 4.68 26.56 14.18
C LEU A 307 6.19 26.62 13.95
N THR A 308 6.65 27.52 13.09
CA THR A 308 8.06 27.71 12.77
C THR A 308 8.54 29.12 13.04
N TYR A 309 9.76 29.28 13.53
CA TYR A 309 10.43 30.54 13.71
C TYR A 309 11.92 30.43 13.37
N ASN A 310 12.39 31.22 12.41
CA ASN A 310 13.79 31.21 11.94
C ASN A 310 14.25 29.79 11.52
N THR A 311 13.46 29.15 10.63
CA THR A 311 13.70 27.80 10.12
C THR A 311 13.96 27.82 8.63
N LYS A 312 14.66 26.79 8.10
CA LYS A 312 14.99 26.72 6.68
C LYS A 312 15.11 25.28 6.18
N ASN A 313 14.53 25.00 5.00
CA ASN A 313 14.66 23.72 4.30
C ASN A 313 14.25 22.48 5.10
N ASN A 314 13.33 22.56 6.03
CA ASN A 314 12.92 21.44 6.87
C ASN A 314 11.74 20.69 6.28
N TYR A 315 11.52 19.46 6.72
CA TYR A 315 10.28 18.73 6.57
C TYR A 315 9.70 18.45 7.96
N ILE A 316 8.60 19.09 8.32
CA ILE A 316 7.97 18.97 9.63
C ILE A 316 6.54 18.47 9.46
N TYR A 317 6.26 17.32 10.05
CA TYR A 317 4.95 16.69 10.03
C TYR A 317 4.46 16.44 11.45
N SER A 318 3.24 16.87 11.72
CA SER A 318 2.53 16.60 12.97
C SER A 318 1.20 15.88 12.68
N ASP A 319 1.05 14.69 13.26
CA ASP A 319 -0.20 13.90 13.17
C ASP A 319 -1.26 14.35 14.17
N SER A 320 -0.85 14.74 15.39
CA SER A 320 -1.80 14.90 16.50
C SER A 320 -1.43 15.93 17.56
N THR A 321 -0.22 16.45 17.54
CA THR A 321 0.30 17.33 18.61
C THR A 321 0.99 18.54 17.99
N LEU A 322 0.82 19.74 18.56
CA LEU A 322 1.54 20.92 18.11
C LEU A 322 3.06 20.69 18.11
N VAL A 323 3.68 20.90 16.96
CA VAL A 323 5.15 20.91 16.80
C VAL A 323 5.63 22.35 16.61
N ALA A 324 6.39 22.88 17.55
CA ALA A 324 7.02 24.18 17.44
C ALA A 324 8.52 24.01 17.13
N ALA A 325 9.00 24.60 16.06
CA ALA A 325 10.38 24.50 15.59
C ALA A 325 11.04 25.89 15.54
N ILE A 326 12.21 26.03 16.12
CA ILE A 326 12.93 27.29 16.20
C ILE A 326 14.41 27.10 15.83
N GLY A 327 14.90 27.89 14.88
CA GLY A 327 16.32 27.99 14.56
C GLY A 327 16.95 26.73 13.98
N ILE A 328 16.15 25.86 13.30
CA ILE A 328 16.63 24.62 12.69
C ILE A 328 16.71 24.74 11.17
N GLU A 329 17.67 24.04 10.58
CA GLU A 329 17.91 23.99 9.13
C GLU A 329 18.22 22.55 8.69
N ASP A 330 17.70 22.17 7.52
CA ASP A 330 17.91 20.84 6.89
C ASP A 330 17.56 19.65 7.81
N VAL A 331 16.47 19.76 8.55
CA VAL A 331 15.99 18.75 9.50
C VAL A 331 14.66 18.15 9.02
N VAL A 332 14.47 16.89 9.32
CA VAL A 332 13.20 16.17 9.23
C VAL A 332 12.68 15.92 10.64
N VAL A 333 11.47 16.39 10.92
CA VAL A 333 10.75 16.15 12.19
C VAL A 333 9.40 15.50 11.86
N ILE A 334 9.18 14.29 12.34
CA ILE A 334 7.93 13.56 12.13
C ILE A 334 7.36 13.13 13.46
N GLN A 335 6.22 13.67 13.80
CA GLN A 335 5.49 13.34 15.03
C GLN A 335 4.28 12.45 14.68
N THR A 336 4.16 11.29 15.33
CA THR A 336 2.98 10.43 15.34
C THR A 336 2.48 10.28 16.77
N LYS A 337 1.30 9.69 16.98
CA LYS A 337 0.72 9.49 18.32
C LYS A 337 1.62 8.75 19.31
N ASP A 338 2.60 7.97 18.81
CA ASP A 338 3.42 7.03 19.60
C ASP A 338 4.92 7.16 19.38
N ALA A 339 5.37 8.00 18.44
CA ALA A 339 6.79 8.15 18.14
C ALA A 339 7.12 9.52 17.54
N ILE A 340 8.35 10.01 17.77
CA ILE A 340 8.89 11.19 17.13
C ILE A 340 10.24 10.83 16.49
N LEU A 341 10.37 11.11 15.19
CA LEU A 341 11.65 11.08 14.49
C LEU A 341 12.20 12.49 14.33
N VAL A 342 13.46 12.69 14.69
CA VAL A 342 14.23 13.90 14.39
C VAL A 342 15.52 13.46 13.69
N SER A 343 15.77 13.95 12.49
CA SER A 343 16.94 13.57 11.68
C SER A 343 17.42 14.74 10.83
N LYS A 344 18.74 14.81 10.57
CA LYS A 344 19.22 15.62 9.45
C LYS A 344 18.72 15.05 8.14
N LYS A 345 18.39 15.90 7.16
CA LYS A 345 17.96 15.43 5.83
C LYS A 345 19.00 14.51 5.16
N SER A 346 20.29 14.81 5.34
CA SER A 346 21.39 13.99 4.80
C SER A 346 21.48 12.57 5.40
N GLU A 347 20.92 12.36 6.60
CA GLU A 347 20.99 11.10 7.35
C GLU A 347 19.68 10.28 7.31
N VAL A 348 18.66 10.83 6.70
CA VAL A 348 17.30 10.24 6.76
C VAL A 348 17.19 8.85 6.14
N GLN A 349 18.11 8.47 5.24
CA GLN A 349 18.20 7.10 4.73
C GLN A 349 18.54 6.07 5.81
N ASN A 350 19.16 6.50 6.91
CA ASN A 350 19.51 5.65 8.05
C ASN A 350 18.32 5.31 8.97
N VAL A 351 17.12 5.80 8.71
CA VAL A 351 15.90 5.47 9.47
C VAL A 351 15.71 3.95 9.60
N LYS A 352 16.09 3.17 8.58
CA LYS A 352 16.05 1.70 8.63
C LYS A 352 16.84 1.14 9.83
N LYS A 353 17.98 1.74 10.20
CA LYS A 353 18.76 1.30 11.37
C LYS A 353 17.99 1.48 12.67
N ILE A 354 17.20 2.55 12.80
CA ILE A 354 16.32 2.75 13.97
C ILE A 354 15.24 1.67 14.02
N VAL A 355 14.62 1.35 12.89
CA VAL A 355 13.65 0.26 12.79
C VAL A 355 14.28 -1.09 13.20
N ASP A 356 15.50 -1.37 12.76
CA ASP A 356 16.23 -2.60 13.16
C ASP A 356 16.55 -2.61 14.67
N MET A 357 16.91 -1.45 15.26
CA MET A 357 17.08 -1.34 16.71
C MET A 357 15.79 -1.60 17.48
N LEU A 358 14.64 -1.09 17.03
CA LEU A 358 13.33 -1.36 17.62
C LEU A 358 13.02 -2.87 17.61
N LYS A 359 13.31 -3.56 16.49
CA LYS A 359 13.16 -5.01 16.37
C LYS A 359 14.03 -5.76 17.38
N HIS A 360 15.31 -5.40 17.50
CA HIS A 360 16.22 -6.03 18.45
C HIS A 360 15.81 -5.80 19.92
N GLN A 361 15.13 -4.70 20.21
CA GLN A 361 14.62 -4.38 21.54
C GLN A 361 13.19 -4.95 21.79
N ASN A 362 12.62 -5.72 20.86
CA ASN A 362 11.25 -6.24 20.90
C ASN A 362 10.19 -5.15 21.12
N ARG A 363 10.43 -3.95 20.61
CA ARG A 363 9.46 -2.85 20.66
C ARG A 363 8.44 -2.98 19.53
N THR A 364 7.20 -2.56 19.77
CA THR A 364 6.09 -2.72 18.82
C THR A 364 5.93 -1.57 17.83
N GLU A 365 6.62 -0.45 18.04
CA GLU A 365 6.49 0.77 17.23
C GLU A 365 7.03 0.63 15.80
N HIS A 366 7.62 -0.50 15.44
CA HIS A 366 7.94 -0.83 14.05
C HIS A 366 6.86 -1.68 13.38
N ILE A 367 5.99 -2.34 14.15
CA ILE A 367 4.95 -3.26 13.65
C ILE A 367 3.65 -2.52 13.38
N THR A 368 3.13 -1.79 14.37
CA THR A 368 1.81 -1.16 14.32
C THR A 368 1.82 0.23 14.93
N HIS A 369 0.86 1.04 14.48
CA HIS A 369 0.51 2.28 15.16
C HIS A 369 -0.29 1.97 16.43
N ARG A 370 -0.40 2.97 17.29
CA ARG A 370 -1.33 2.96 18.42
C ARG A 370 -2.79 2.80 17.97
N GLU A 371 -3.14 3.36 16.80
CA GLU A 371 -4.43 3.17 16.14
C GLU A 371 -4.37 1.98 15.18
N VAL A 372 -5.31 1.04 15.34
CA VAL A 372 -5.39 -0.22 14.57
C VAL A 372 -6.75 -0.36 13.90
N PHE A 373 -6.75 -0.63 12.58
CA PHE A 373 -7.96 -0.90 11.80
C PHE A 373 -8.35 -2.38 11.88
N ARG A 374 -9.67 -2.63 11.93
CA ARG A 374 -10.30 -3.95 11.97
C ARG A 374 -11.53 -3.98 11.04
N PRO A 375 -12.06 -5.15 10.66
CA PRO A 375 -13.27 -5.24 9.84
C PRO A 375 -14.44 -4.46 10.43
N TRP A 376 -14.62 -4.55 11.73
CA TRP A 376 -15.71 -3.91 12.47
C TRP A 376 -15.49 -2.40 12.74
N GLY A 377 -14.30 -1.84 12.48
CA GLY A 377 -13.98 -0.45 12.74
C GLY A 377 -12.52 -0.22 13.10
N LYS A 378 -12.25 0.45 14.21
CA LYS A 378 -10.88 0.71 14.67
C LYS A 378 -10.81 0.92 16.18
N PHE A 379 -9.62 0.77 16.72
CA PHE A 379 -9.32 1.17 18.10
C PHE A 379 -8.01 1.95 18.18
N ASP A 380 -7.91 2.84 19.17
CA ASP A 380 -6.71 3.61 19.52
C ASP A 380 -6.34 3.30 20.97
N ALA A 381 -5.16 2.72 21.22
CA ALA A 381 -4.64 2.45 22.56
C ALA A 381 -4.12 3.76 23.16
N ILE A 382 -4.96 4.45 23.98
CA ILE A 382 -4.69 5.79 24.49
C ILE A 382 -3.59 5.78 25.55
N ASP A 383 -3.72 4.82 26.49
CA ASP A 383 -2.80 4.72 27.63
C ASP A 383 -2.73 3.27 28.14
N GLN A 384 -1.60 2.91 28.75
CA GLN A 384 -1.42 1.60 29.36
C GLN A 384 -0.39 1.66 30.50
N GLY A 385 -0.61 0.86 31.51
CA GLY A 385 0.30 0.61 32.62
C GLY A 385 0.34 -0.87 32.96
N ASP A 386 1.02 -1.22 34.05
CA ASP A 386 1.24 -2.63 34.44
C ASP A 386 -0.08 -3.42 34.61
N ARG A 387 -1.14 -2.75 35.08
CA ARG A 387 -2.42 -3.38 35.44
C ARG A 387 -3.63 -2.75 34.77
N TYR A 388 -3.45 -1.88 33.79
CA TYR A 388 -4.55 -1.27 33.04
C TYR A 388 -4.18 -0.97 31.59
N LYS A 389 -5.20 -0.92 30.74
CA LYS A 389 -5.11 -0.48 29.35
C LYS A 389 -6.37 0.30 28.98
N VAL A 390 -6.20 1.47 28.37
CA VAL A 390 -7.31 2.31 27.90
C VAL A 390 -7.32 2.34 26.39
N LYS A 391 -8.46 2.00 25.80
CA LYS A 391 -8.67 2.06 24.34
C LYS A 391 -9.88 2.92 24.02
N LYS A 392 -9.78 3.72 22.96
CA LYS A 392 -10.93 4.29 22.27
C LYS A 392 -11.31 3.37 21.13
N ILE A 393 -12.55 2.91 21.12
CA ILE A 393 -13.07 1.98 20.11
C ILE A 393 -14.13 2.69 19.27
N ILE A 394 -14.05 2.52 17.96
CA ILE A 394 -15.04 3.02 17.00
C ILE A 394 -15.56 1.84 16.21
N VAL A 395 -16.87 1.56 16.32
CA VAL A 395 -17.53 0.46 15.62
C VAL A 395 -18.45 1.03 14.52
N LYS A 396 -18.27 0.54 13.29
CA LYS A 396 -19.07 0.93 12.14
C LYS A 396 -20.55 0.54 12.33
N PRO A 397 -21.49 1.23 11.64
CA PRO A 397 -22.89 0.82 11.59
C PRO A 397 -23.07 -0.65 11.15
N GLY A 398 -23.87 -1.41 11.88
CA GLY A 398 -24.14 -2.81 11.59
C GLY A 398 -23.04 -3.81 11.95
N GLU A 399 -21.85 -3.31 12.34
CA GLU A 399 -20.70 -4.14 12.66
C GLU A 399 -20.56 -4.41 14.17
N GLY A 400 -19.63 -5.30 14.54
CA GLY A 400 -19.42 -5.60 15.96
C GLY A 400 -18.25 -6.54 16.21
N LEU A 401 -17.90 -6.70 17.47
CA LEU A 401 -16.87 -7.59 17.96
C LEU A 401 -17.44 -8.99 18.19
N SER A 402 -16.64 -10.00 17.82
CA SER A 402 -17.00 -11.42 18.01
C SER A 402 -17.22 -11.78 19.48
N LEU A 403 -17.97 -12.84 19.73
CA LEU A 403 -18.21 -13.36 21.06
C LEU A 403 -16.91 -13.88 21.68
N ARG A 404 -16.51 -13.28 22.82
CA ARG A 404 -15.20 -13.50 23.47
C ARG A 404 -15.28 -13.53 24.98
N MET A 405 -14.20 -13.97 25.61
CA MET A 405 -14.01 -13.99 27.05
C MET A 405 -12.55 -13.74 27.39
N HIS A 406 -12.30 -13.13 28.56
CA HIS A 406 -10.95 -12.97 29.12
C HIS A 406 -10.84 -13.65 30.48
N HIS A 407 -9.74 -14.36 30.76
CA HIS A 407 -9.52 -15.07 32.01
C HIS A 407 -8.91 -14.18 33.11
N HIS A 408 -8.11 -13.16 32.74
CA HIS A 408 -7.27 -12.43 33.69
C HIS A 408 -7.54 -10.92 33.73
N ARG A 409 -8.50 -10.42 32.93
CA ARG A 409 -8.88 -9.00 32.91
C ARG A 409 -10.39 -8.80 32.92
N SER A 410 -10.84 -7.75 33.58
CA SER A 410 -12.18 -7.19 33.45
C SER A 410 -12.19 -5.92 32.63
N GLU A 411 -13.34 -5.52 32.13
CA GLU A 411 -13.44 -4.34 31.25
C GLU A 411 -14.58 -3.42 31.71
N HIS A 412 -14.35 -2.11 31.65
CA HIS A 412 -15.37 -1.08 31.77
C HIS A 412 -15.52 -0.38 30.41
N TRP A 413 -16.70 -0.35 29.86
CA TRP A 413 -17.01 0.37 28.64
C TRP A 413 -17.90 1.57 28.91
N ILE A 414 -17.54 2.73 28.38
CA ILE A 414 -18.28 3.98 28.47
C ILE A 414 -18.63 4.41 27.06
N VAL A 415 -19.91 4.47 26.72
CA VAL A 415 -20.38 4.90 25.41
C VAL A 415 -20.32 6.42 25.33
N LEU A 416 -19.60 6.95 24.36
CA LEU A 416 -19.47 8.39 24.10
C LEU A 416 -20.54 8.88 23.11
N SER A 417 -20.82 8.10 22.07
CA SER A 417 -21.84 8.41 21.07
C SER A 417 -22.30 7.14 20.36
N GLY A 418 -23.54 7.14 19.87
CA GLY A 418 -24.20 5.97 19.30
C GLY A 418 -24.87 5.11 20.35
N THR A 419 -25.22 3.87 19.99
CA THR A 419 -25.83 2.87 20.88
C THR A 419 -25.08 1.56 20.74
N ALA A 420 -24.64 1.01 21.87
CA ALA A 420 -23.98 -0.28 21.94
C ALA A 420 -25.03 -1.35 22.32
N LYS A 421 -25.15 -2.40 21.49
CA LYS A 421 -25.83 -3.64 21.85
C LYS A 421 -24.77 -4.59 22.42
N VAL A 422 -24.84 -4.82 23.72
CA VAL A 422 -23.87 -5.68 24.42
C VAL A 422 -24.57 -6.96 24.80
N THR A 423 -24.02 -8.10 24.38
CA THR A 423 -24.42 -9.41 24.92
C THR A 423 -23.44 -9.75 26.03
N LEU A 424 -23.95 -10.03 27.24
CA LEU A 424 -23.16 -10.39 28.42
C LEU A 424 -23.78 -11.63 29.08
N ASN A 425 -23.09 -12.77 29.06
CA ASN A 425 -23.58 -14.05 29.62
C ASN A 425 -25.00 -14.41 29.16
N ASN A 426 -25.30 -14.23 27.84
CA ASN A 426 -26.59 -14.44 27.18
C ASN A 426 -27.67 -13.36 27.46
N GLU A 427 -27.41 -12.36 28.30
CA GLU A 427 -28.28 -11.20 28.44
C GLU A 427 -27.93 -10.12 27.43
N ILE A 428 -28.93 -9.53 26.79
CA ILE A 428 -28.73 -8.42 25.84
C ILE A 428 -29.08 -7.11 26.56
N LYS A 429 -28.14 -6.16 26.51
CA LYS A 429 -28.29 -4.79 27.02
C LYS A 429 -28.02 -3.77 25.93
N LEU A 430 -28.86 -2.74 25.89
CA LEU A 430 -28.60 -1.55 25.05
C LEU A 430 -28.04 -0.47 25.97
N ILE A 431 -26.86 0.01 25.59
CA ILE A 431 -26.10 1.06 26.31
C ILE A 431 -26.02 2.27 25.40
N THR A 432 -26.58 3.39 25.85
CA THR A 432 -26.62 4.64 25.10
C THR A 432 -25.52 5.61 25.54
N ALA A 433 -25.42 6.76 24.86
CA ALA A 433 -24.42 7.77 25.17
C ALA A 433 -24.47 8.18 26.66
N ASN A 434 -23.30 8.34 27.28
CA ASN A 434 -23.04 8.61 28.70
C ASN A 434 -23.41 7.46 29.66
N GLU A 435 -23.79 6.30 29.15
CA GLU A 435 -23.94 5.08 29.97
C GLU A 435 -22.67 4.24 29.90
N SER A 436 -22.54 3.37 30.92
CA SER A 436 -21.41 2.45 31.04
C SER A 436 -21.85 1.05 31.40
N ILE A 437 -21.01 0.07 31.07
CA ILE A 437 -21.19 -1.32 31.44
C ILE A 437 -19.89 -1.90 31.97
N TYR A 438 -20.00 -2.69 33.06
CA TYR A 438 -18.90 -3.49 33.60
C TYR A 438 -19.00 -4.92 33.06
N ILE A 439 -17.89 -5.42 32.52
CA ILE A 439 -17.72 -6.80 32.07
C ILE A 439 -16.77 -7.50 33.01
N PRO A 440 -17.29 -8.40 33.86
CA PRO A 440 -16.49 -9.08 34.85
C PRO A 440 -15.54 -10.10 34.19
N LEU A 441 -14.47 -10.41 34.90
CA LEU A 441 -13.51 -11.46 34.59
C LEU A 441 -14.25 -12.78 34.34
N GLY A 442 -13.90 -13.49 33.27
CA GLY A 442 -14.51 -14.77 32.89
C GLY A 442 -15.90 -14.67 32.24
N ALA A 443 -16.47 -13.48 32.11
CA ALA A 443 -17.73 -13.32 31.40
C ALA A 443 -17.58 -13.46 29.88
N VAL A 444 -18.57 -14.07 29.25
CA VAL A 444 -18.68 -14.17 27.80
C VAL A 444 -19.48 -12.99 27.29
N TYR A 445 -18.89 -12.24 26.32
CA TYR A 445 -19.49 -11.01 25.83
C TYR A 445 -19.25 -10.75 24.35
N SER A 446 -20.12 -9.94 23.75
CA SER A 446 -19.93 -9.34 22.42
C SER A 446 -20.46 -7.92 22.40
N LEU A 447 -20.04 -7.15 21.40
CA LEU A 447 -20.45 -5.77 21.16
C LEU A 447 -20.92 -5.64 19.71
N GLU A 448 -22.08 -5.02 19.50
CA GLU A 448 -22.62 -4.70 18.18
C GLU A 448 -23.05 -3.23 18.15
N ASN A 449 -22.86 -2.59 16.98
CA ASN A 449 -23.46 -1.30 16.67
C ASN A 449 -24.77 -1.50 15.88
N PRO A 450 -25.94 -1.45 16.49
CA PRO A 450 -27.21 -1.62 15.79
C PRO A 450 -27.68 -0.34 15.08
N GLY A 451 -26.94 0.77 15.26
CA GLY A 451 -27.31 2.09 14.75
C GLY A 451 -26.82 2.34 13.31
N VAL A 452 -27.20 3.50 12.78
CA VAL A 452 -26.80 3.99 11.44
C VAL A 452 -25.62 4.97 11.48
N ILE A 453 -25.14 5.31 12.67
CA ILE A 453 -23.96 6.15 12.90
C ILE A 453 -22.85 5.35 13.59
N PRO A 454 -21.58 5.73 13.49
CA PRO A 454 -20.50 5.07 14.23
C PRO A 454 -20.73 5.09 15.74
N LEU A 455 -20.54 3.95 16.39
CA LEU A 455 -20.52 3.81 17.84
C LEU A 455 -19.11 4.14 18.33
N ASN A 456 -19.00 5.12 19.23
CA ASN A 456 -17.74 5.48 19.90
C ASN A 456 -17.83 5.12 21.38
N LEU A 457 -16.83 4.41 21.89
CA LEU A 457 -16.72 4.08 23.31
C LEU A 457 -15.28 4.12 23.81
N ILE A 458 -15.11 4.29 25.12
CA ILE A 458 -13.86 4.08 25.84
C ILE A 458 -13.94 2.73 26.54
N GLU A 459 -12.94 1.91 26.33
CA GLU A 459 -12.70 0.66 27.06
C GLU A 459 -11.57 0.88 28.05
N VAL A 460 -11.80 0.55 29.31
CA VAL A 460 -10.78 0.46 30.34
C VAL A 460 -10.68 -0.99 30.77
N SER A 461 -9.63 -1.67 30.34
CA SER A 461 -9.31 -3.04 30.79
C SER A 461 -8.43 -2.97 32.03
N SER A 462 -8.68 -3.81 33.02
CA SER A 462 -7.86 -3.93 34.23
C SER A 462 -7.70 -5.38 34.65
N GLY A 463 -6.50 -5.75 35.11
CA GLY A 463 -6.19 -7.13 35.51
C GLY A 463 -4.73 -7.39 35.76
N ASP A 464 -4.39 -8.61 36.10
CA ASP A 464 -3.01 -9.03 36.35
C ASP A 464 -2.28 -9.42 35.08
N TYR A 465 -3.04 -9.66 33.98
CA TYR A 465 -2.49 -9.95 32.66
C TYR A 465 -3.35 -9.29 31.57
N LEU A 466 -2.71 -8.51 30.69
CA LEU A 466 -3.36 -7.69 29.65
C LEU A 466 -2.93 -8.10 28.24
N GLY A 467 -2.26 -9.25 28.05
CA GLY A 467 -1.88 -9.80 26.75
C GLY A 467 -3.10 -10.12 25.89
N GLU A 468 -2.99 -9.98 24.57
CA GLU A 468 -4.10 -10.31 23.65
C GLU A 468 -4.32 -11.83 23.54
N ASP A 469 -3.35 -12.65 23.91
CA ASP A 469 -3.42 -14.11 24.03
C ASP A 469 -4.29 -14.60 25.21
N ASP A 470 -4.70 -13.70 26.14
CA ASP A 470 -5.72 -13.98 27.18
C ASP A 470 -7.13 -14.11 26.60
N MET A 471 -7.34 -13.68 25.36
CA MET A 471 -8.66 -13.66 24.74
C MET A 471 -9.05 -15.02 24.17
N VAL A 472 -10.16 -15.58 24.65
CA VAL A 472 -10.79 -16.79 24.11
C VAL A 472 -11.99 -16.40 23.25
N ARG A 473 -11.92 -16.67 21.96
CA ARG A 473 -13.05 -16.48 21.02
C ARG A 473 -13.95 -17.72 21.05
N GLN A 474 -15.23 -17.54 21.28
CA GLN A 474 -16.21 -18.64 21.29
C GLN A 474 -16.97 -18.79 19.98
N LYS A 475 -17.14 -17.71 19.23
CA LYS A 475 -17.79 -17.72 17.92
C LYS A 475 -17.21 -16.59 17.09
N GLU A 476 -16.63 -16.95 15.96
CA GLU A 476 -16.10 -15.99 15.00
C GLU A 476 -17.23 -15.34 14.19
N ARG A 477 -17.28 -14.01 14.17
CA ARG A 477 -18.13 -13.22 13.28
C ARG A 477 -17.44 -13.01 11.91
N TYR A 478 -16.13 -12.89 11.94
CA TYR A 478 -15.27 -12.76 10.76
C TYR A 478 -14.24 -13.88 10.78
N ARG A 479 -13.99 -14.53 9.65
CA ARG A 479 -12.91 -15.52 9.54
C ARG A 479 -11.55 -14.81 9.70
N ASN A 480 -10.73 -15.29 10.66
CA ASN A 480 -9.37 -14.82 10.91
C ASN A 480 -9.28 -13.30 11.24
N GLU A 481 -9.74 -12.92 12.42
CA GLU A 481 -9.59 -11.57 12.99
C GLU A 481 -8.16 -11.29 13.53
N ASP A 482 -7.23 -12.24 13.46
CA ASP A 482 -5.86 -12.14 14.00
C ASP A 482 -4.92 -11.34 13.10
#